data_52217353206f3afb4c470611485a7c9e
#
_entry.id   52217353206f3afb4c470611485a7c9e
#
_cell.length_a   1.000
_cell.length_b   1.000
_cell.length_c   1.000
_cell.angle_alpha   90.00
_cell.angle_beta   90.00
_cell.angle_gamma   90.00
#
_symmetry.space_group_name_H-M   'P 1'
#
loop_
_entity.id
_entity.type
_entity.pdbx_description
1 polymer ?
#
loop_
_entity_poly.entity_id
_entity_poly.type
_entity_poly.pdbx_seq_one_letter_code
_entity_poly.pdbx_strand_id
1 'polypeptide(L)'
;KSDMEKYELFLRETRTWEIIDDVKNFRSEVGVLFLNSYNRDVLSKMLDDNHLVAHHLFTAQPHIFVSKTNPLAKRDKVQLSDLEDFPYLSYDQGTHNSFYFSEEILSQEHHKKSIVVSDRATLFNLLIGLDGYTIATGILNSNLNGDNIVSIPLDIDDPIELVYIQHEKTSLSKMGERFIEYLLEEVRFDK
;
A
#
# COMPACT_ATOMS: atom_id res chain seq x y z
N LYS A 1 12.04 -10.71 20.03
CA LYS A 1 11.57 -12.04 20.51
C LYS A 1 10.36 -11.79 21.39
N SER A 2 9.21 -12.36 21.03
CA SER A 2 7.97 -12.22 21.79
C SER A 2 8.09 -12.98 23.11
N ASP A 3 7.73 -12.34 24.23
CA ASP A 3 7.60 -12.98 25.54
C ASP A 3 6.38 -13.91 25.64
N MET A 4 5.66 -14.11 24.52
CA MET A 4 4.49 -14.97 24.44
C MET A 4 4.92 -16.39 24.06
N GLU A 5 4.65 -17.34 24.91
CA GLU A 5 5.00 -18.76 24.69
C GLU A 5 4.24 -19.40 23.52
N LYS A 6 3.00 -18.93 23.27
CA LYS A 6 2.15 -19.41 22.16
C LYS A 6 1.31 -18.26 21.61
N TYR A 7 1.25 -18.16 20.30
CA TYR A 7 0.34 -17.25 19.59
C TYR A 7 -0.05 -17.83 18.23
N GLU A 8 -1.16 -17.38 17.71
CA GLU A 8 -1.62 -17.65 16.35
C GLU A 8 -1.93 -16.31 15.70
N LEU A 9 -1.34 -16.06 14.54
CA LEU A 9 -1.49 -14.82 13.78
C LEU A 9 -1.95 -15.17 12.37
N PHE A 10 -3.07 -14.58 11.95
CA PHE A 10 -3.56 -14.64 10.57
C PHE A 10 -3.28 -13.29 9.90
N LEU A 11 -2.41 -13.30 8.89
CA LEU A 11 -2.14 -12.15 8.05
C LEU A 11 -2.76 -12.38 6.68
N ARG A 12 -3.63 -11.45 6.26
CA ARG A 12 -4.27 -11.46 4.94
C ARG A 12 -3.81 -10.23 4.16
N GLU A 13 -3.24 -10.47 3.00
CA GLU A 13 -3.02 -9.43 1.99
C GLU A 13 -4.20 -9.48 1.03
N THR A 14 -5.04 -8.44 1.05
CA THR A 14 -6.31 -8.42 0.34
C THR A 14 -6.72 -7.00 -0.02
N ARG A 15 -7.79 -6.84 -0.78
CA ARG A 15 -8.27 -5.56 -1.33
C ARG A 15 -8.79 -4.63 -0.23
N THR A 16 -8.69 -3.33 -0.45
CA THR A 16 -9.13 -2.28 0.50
C THR A 16 -10.56 -2.50 0.99
N TRP A 17 -11.49 -2.79 0.09
CA TRP A 17 -12.87 -3.09 0.45
C TRP A 17 -12.99 -4.31 1.39
N GLU A 18 -12.24 -5.39 1.10
CA GLU A 18 -12.27 -6.61 1.91
C GLU A 18 -11.66 -6.39 3.29
N ILE A 19 -10.61 -5.54 3.39
CA ILE A 19 -10.03 -5.14 4.67
C ILE A 19 -11.07 -4.45 5.54
N ILE A 20 -11.81 -3.49 4.98
CA ILE A 20 -12.86 -2.76 5.70
C ILE A 20 -13.97 -3.74 6.14
N ASP A 21 -14.42 -4.63 5.26
CA ASP A 21 -15.45 -5.62 5.57
C ASP A 21 -15.00 -6.64 6.63
N ASP A 22 -13.73 -7.04 6.61
CA ASP A 22 -13.17 -7.96 7.61
C ASP A 22 -13.12 -7.32 9.01
N VAL A 23 -12.70 -6.06 9.12
CA VAL A 23 -12.66 -5.37 10.43
C VAL A 23 -14.07 -5.05 10.92
N LYS A 24 -14.96 -4.57 10.05
CA LYS A 24 -16.37 -4.33 10.35
C LYS A 24 -17.07 -5.55 10.93
N ASN A 25 -16.81 -6.73 10.37
CA ASN A 25 -17.46 -7.98 10.77
C ASN A 25 -16.64 -8.78 11.80
N PHE A 26 -15.65 -8.18 12.43
CA PHE A 26 -14.78 -8.81 13.43
C PHE A 26 -14.05 -10.07 12.95
N ARG A 27 -13.81 -10.20 11.64
CA ARG A 27 -12.97 -11.25 11.06
C ARG A 27 -11.48 -10.91 11.16
N SER A 28 -11.16 -9.62 11.20
CA SER A 28 -9.83 -9.09 11.48
C SER A 28 -9.92 -8.08 12.61
N GLU A 29 -8.93 -8.08 13.48
CA GLU A 29 -8.82 -7.12 14.59
C GLU A 29 -8.32 -5.76 14.08
N VAL A 30 -7.42 -5.79 13.12
CA VAL A 30 -6.74 -4.64 12.53
C VAL A 30 -6.79 -4.75 11.00
N GLY A 31 -6.99 -3.63 10.33
CA GLY A 31 -6.76 -3.46 8.90
C GLY A 31 -5.77 -2.33 8.67
N VAL A 32 -4.97 -2.41 7.62
CA VAL A 32 -4.05 -1.32 7.23
C VAL A 32 -4.48 -0.79 5.87
N LEU A 33 -4.67 0.51 5.77
CA LEU A 33 -5.12 1.23 4.58
C LEU A 33 -4.24 2.44 4.34
N PHE A 34 -4.31 3.01 3.14
CA PHE A 34 -3.78 4.33 2.89
C PHE A 34 -4.88 5.35 2.55
N LEU A 35 -4.62 6.60 2.91
CA LEU A 35 -5.44 7.75 2.57
C LEU A 35 -4.58 8.76 1.82
N ASN A 36 -5.17 9.41 0.83
CA ASN A 36 -4.58 10.54 0.12
C ASN A 36 -5.65 11.60 -0.18
N SER A 37 -5.32 12.64 -0.93
CA SER A 37 -6.26 13.70 -1.28
C SER A 37 -7.51 13.19 -2.02
N TYR A 38 -7.36 12.14 -2.83
CA TYR A 38 -8.43 11.62 -3.68
C TYR A 38 -9.44 10.74 -2.93
N ASN A 39 -8.96 9.82 -2.07
CA ASN A 39 -9.82 8.79 -1.45
C ASN A 39 -10.27 9.11 -0.03
N ARG A 40 -9.62 10.09 0.64
CA ARG A 40 -9.81 10.41 2.06
C ARG A 40 -11.28 10.60 2.45
N ASP A 41 -11.99 11.47 1.77
CA ASP A 41 -13.36 11.82 2.16
C ASP A 41 -14.31 10.63 2.03
N VAL A 42 -14.16 9.84 0.95
CA VAL A 42 -14.99 8.67 0.69
C VAL A 42 -14.69 7.55 1.68
N LEU A 43 -13.41 7.24 1.90
CA LEU A 43 -13.02 6.19 2.84
C LEU A 43 -13.32 6.58 4.28
N SER A 44 -13.05 7.83 4.70
CA SER A 44 -13.37 8.30 6.05
C SER A 44 -14.88 8.18 6.34
N LYS A 45 -15.73 8.63 5.40
CA LYS A 45 -17.17 8.45 5.54
C LYS A 45 -17.56 6.98 5.63
N MET A 46 -16.96 6.13 4.81
CA MET A 46 -17.24 4.68 4.85
C MET A 46 -16.81 4.05 6.18
N LEU A 47 -15.68 4.45 6.74
CA LEU A 47 -15.23 3.99 8.05
C LEU A 47 -16.21 4.41 9.14
N ASP A 48 -16.61 5.68 9.17
CA ASP A 48 -17.59 6.21 10.14
C ASP A 48 -18.93 5.47 10.05
N ASP A 49 -19.47 5.29 8.84
CA ASP A 49 -20.74 4.60 8.59
C ASP A 49 -20.70 3.11 9.05
N ASN A 50 -19.49 2.54 9.19
CA ASN A 50 -19.27 1.16 9.64
C ASN A 50 -18.68 1.05 11.05
N HIS A 51 -18.66 2.12 11.83
CA HIS A 51 -18.14 2.14 13.20
C HIS A 51 -16.66 1.74 13.32
N LEU A 52 -15.87 2.14 12.33
CA LEU A 52 -14.43 1.91 12.29
C LEU A 52 -13.68 3.20 12.56
N VAL A 53 -12.61 3.09 13.34
CA VAL A 53 -11.74 4.23 13.68
C VAL A 53 -10.40 4.04 12.99
N ALA A 54 -9.95 5.09 12.30
CA ALA A 54 -8.64 5.14 11.68
C ALA A 54 -7.63 5.83 12.61
N HIS A 55 -6.46 5.23 12.74
CA HIS A 55 -5.34 5.75 13.50
C HIS A 55 -4.13 5.92 12.59
N HIS A 56 -3.51 7.08 12.66
CA HIS A 56 -2.32 7.39 11.85
C HIS A 56 -1.15 6.47 12.22
N LEU A 57 -0.50 5.87 11.22
CA LEU A 57 0.75 5.15 11.36
C LEU A 57 1.94 6.03 10.95
N PHE A 58 1.98 6.41 9.68
CA PHE A 58 3.00 7.31 9.14
C PHE A 58 2.54 7.94 7.83
N THR A 59 3.28 8.96 7.39
CA THR A 59 3.07 9.62 6.10
C THR A 59 4.29 9.41 5.22
N ALA A 60 4.08 9.00 3.98
CA ALA A 60 5.10 8.78 2.97
C ALA A 60 4.90 9.72 1.78
N GLN A 61 5.98 10.04 1.08
CA GLN A 61 5.90 10.70 -0.22
C GLN A 61 5.76 9.65 -1.32
N PRO A 62 5.05 9.93 -2.39
CA PRO A 62 4.92 9.01 -3.52
C PRO A 62 6.26 8.68 -4.16
N HIS A 63 6.43 7.41 -4.46
CA HIS A 63 7.57 6.88 -5.20
C HIS A 63 7.07 5.95 -6.30
N ILE A 64 7.88 5.74 -7.31
CA ILE A 64 7.69 4.64 -8.25
C ILE A 64 8.61 3.48 -7.89
N PHE A 65 8.12 2.26 -8.09
CA PHE A 65 8.94 1.06 -8.11
C PHE A 65 9.17 0.65 -9.55
N VAL A 66 10.42 0.43 -9.90
CA VAL A 66 10.86 -0.02 -11.22
C VAL A 66 11.97 -1.05 -11.10
N SER A 67 12.22 -1.81 -12.17
CA SER A 67 13.42 -2.64 -12.26
C SER A 67 14.69 -1.76 -12.19
N LYS A 68 15.74 -2.25 -11.55
CA LYS A 68 17.06 -1.57 -11.55
C LYS A 68 17.65 -1.41 -12.96
N THR A 69 17.17 -2.18 -13.93
CA THR A 69 17.58 -2.07 -15.36
C THR A 69 16.75 -1.06 -16.13
N ASN A 70 15.62 -0.60 -15.58
CA ASN A 70 14.78 0.41 -16.19
C ASN A 70 15.57 1.72 -16.39
N PRO A 71 15.43 2.42 -17.53
CA PRO A 71 16.11 3.71 -17.76
C PRO A 71 15.89 4.75 -16.66
N LEU A 72 14.72 4.74 -16.00
CA LEU A 72 14.38 5.65 -14.90
C LEU A 72 15.16 5.36 -13.62
N ALA A 73 15.68 4.15 -13.44
CA ALA A 73 16.38 3.74 -12.22
C ALA A 73 17.62 4.56 -11.86
N LYS A 74 18.14 5.34 -12.82
CA LYS A 74 19.32 6.21 -12.64
C LYS A 74 18.96 7.65 -12.28
N ARG A 75 17.66 7.97 -12.17
CA ARG A 75 17.21 9.32 -11.84
C ARG A 75 17.04 9.47 -10.33
N ASP A 76 17.37 10.64 -9.83
CA ASP A 76 17.15 11.00 -8.42
C ASP A 76 15.67 11.26 -8.13
N LYS A 77 14.88 11.67 -9.16
CA LYS A 77 13.46 11.99 -9.09
C LYS A 77 12.85 11.89 -10.49
N VAL A 78 11.57 11.53 -10.57
CA VAL A 78 10.82 11.42 -11.83
C VAL A 78 9.54 12.26 -11.77
N GLN A 79 9.06 12.69 -12.93
CA GLN A 79 7.78 13.36 -13.13
C GLN A 79 6.79 12.40 -13.81
N LEU A 80 5.48 12.70 -13.72
CA LEU A 80 4.45 11.88 -14.38
C LEU A 80 4.67 11.76 -15.90
N SER A 81 5.15 12.82 -16.54
CA SER A 81 5.48 12.80 -17.96
C SER A 81 6.60 11.83 -18.33
N ASP A 82 7.50 11.51 -17.42
CA ASP A 82 8.57 10.53 -17.65
C ASP A 82 8.03 9.09 -17.70
N LEU A 83 6.83 8.84 -17.19
CA LEU A 83 6.21 7.53 -17.05
C LEU A 83 5.37 7.11 -18.27
N GLU A 84 5.02 8.02 -19.18
CA GLU A 84 4.07 7.80 -20.26
C GLU A 84 4.43 6.63 -21.20
N ASP A 85 5.69 6.35 -21.39
CA ASP A 85 6.16 5.29 -22.29
C ASP A 85 6.25 3.91 -21.63
N PHE A 86 6.13 3.84 -20.29
CA PHE A 86 6.25 2.62 -19.50
C PHE A 86 4.88 2.04 -19.13
N PRO A 87 4.72 0.71 -19.04
CA PRO A 87 3.49 0.10 -18.57
C PRO A 87 3.25 0.41 -17.07
N TYR A 88 2.06 0.92 -16.77
CA TYR A 88 1.58 1.05 -15.39
C TYR A 88 1.04 -0.28 -14.90
N LEU A 89 1.48 -0.73 -13.72
CA LEU A 89 1.01 -1.95 -13.08
C LEU A 89 0.24 -1.61 -11.82
N SER A 90 -0.96 -2.20 -11.68
CA SER A 90 -1.86 -2.00 -10.55
C SER A 90 -2.51 -3.31 -10.12
N TYR A 91 -3.09 -3.32 -8.92
CA TYR A 91 -3.81 -4.47 -8.40
C TYR A 91 -5.29 -4.46 -8.80
N ASP A 92 -5.82 -5.66 -9.07
CA ASP A 92 -7.23 -5.88 -9.34
C ASP A 92 -8.07 -5.64 -8.07
N GLN A 93 -9.07 -4.76 -8.18
CA GLN A 93 -10.01 -4.47 -7.10
C GLN A 93 -11.29 -5.33 -7.16
N GLY A 94 -11.36 -6.30 -8.06
CA GLY A 94 -12.48 -7.22 -8.20
C GLY A 94 -13.79 -6.51 -8.57
N THR A 95 -14.87 -6.89 -7.90
CA THR A 95 -16.20 -6.33 -8.14
C THR A 95 -16.37 -4.89 -7.62
N HIS A 96 -15.48 -4.44 -6.74
CA HIS A 96 -15.46 -3.08 -6.17
C HIS A 96 -14.36 -2.25 -6.84
N ASN A 97 -14.35 -2.20 -8.17
CA ASN A 97 -13.31 -1.53 -8.97
C ASN A 97 -13.42 0.01 -9.02
N SER A 98 -13.95 0.61 -7.97
CA SER A 98 -13.87 2.06 -7.83
C SER A 98 -12.44 2.48 -7.52
N PHE A 99 -11.95 3.53 -8.17
CA PHE A 99 -10.61 4.09 -7.92
C PHE A 99 -10.38 4.53 -6.47
N TYR A 100 -11.43 4.78 -5.69
CA TYR A 100 -11.31 5.06 -4.25
C TYR A 100 -10.77 3.88 -3.43
N PHE A 101 -10.88 2.66 -3.94
CA PHE A 101 -10.37 1.44 -3.31
C PHE A 101 -9.02 0.97 -3.86
N SER A 102 -8.49 1.65 -4.88
CA SER A 102 -7.20 1.29 -5.47
C SER A 102 -6.09 1.32 -4.41
N GLU A 103 -5.16 0.41 -4.54
CA GLU A 103 -3.98 0.31 -3.65
C GLU A 103 -2.85 1.23 -4.12
N GLU A 104 -2.95 1.74 -5.35
CA GLU A 104 -2.01 2.68 -5.93
C GLU A 104 -2.62 4.08 -6.01
N ILE A 105 -1.83 5.07 -5.68
CA ILE A 105 -2.21 6.46 -5.92
C ILE A 105 -2.22 6.78 -7.42
N LEU A 106 -2.99 7.78 -7.81
CA LEU A 106 -3.15 8.20 -9.22
C LEU A 106 -3.71 7.11 -10.16
N SER A 107 -4.34 6.07 -9.61
CA SER A 107 -4.98 5.01 -10.39
C SER A 107 -6.14 5.52 -11.26
N GLN A 108 -6.71 6.69 -10.92
CA GLN A 108 -7.74 7.37 -11.71
C GLN A 108 -7.18 8.07 -12.97
N GLU A 109 -5.87 8.27 -13.04
CA GLU A 109 -5.23 8.90 -14.18
C GLU A 109 -5.24 8.00 -15.42
N HIS A 110 -5.22 8.60 -16.59
CA HIS A 110 -5.19 7.85 -17.84
C HIS A 110 -3.77 7.36 -18.15
N HIS A 111 -3.57 6.05 -18.15
CA HIS A 111 -2.32 5.43 -18.56
C HIS A 111 -2.42 4.85 -19.97
N LYS A 112 -1.49 5.21 -20.86
CA LYS A 112 -1.45 4.68 -22.24
C LYS A 112 -1.30 3.16 -22.28
N LYS A 113 -0.58 2.59 -21.33
CA LYS A 113 -0.34 1.15 -21.15
C LYS A 113 -0.63 0.80 -19.69
N SER A 114 -1.56 -0.09 -19.46
CA SER A 114 -1.95 -0.52 -18.12
C SER A 114 -2.06 -2.03 -18.06
N ILE A 115 -1.55 -2.61 -16.98
CA ILE A 115 -1.63 -4.05 -16.69
C ILE A 115 -2.14 -4.21 -15.26
N VAL A 116 -3.23 -4.94 -15.12
CA VAL A 116 -3.84 -5.23 -13.83
C VAL A 116 -3.47 -6.66 -13.42
N VAL A 117 -3.00 -6.83 -12.19
CA VAL A 117 -2.57 -8.11 -11.63
C VAL A 117 -3.30 -8.41 -10.33
N SER A 118 -3.29 -9.67 -9.91
CA SER A 118 -3.99 -10.12 -8.70
C SER A 118 -3.07 -10.38 -7.51
N ASP A 119 -1.74 -10.35 -7.71
CA ASP A 119 -0.78 -10.65 -6.65
C ASP A 119 0.55 -9.91 -6.83
N ARG A 120 1.26 -9.74 -5.70
CA ARG A 120 2.52 -9.00 -5.64
C ARG A 120 3.66 -9.66 -6.40
N ALA A 121 3.74 -10.99 -6.38
CA ALA A 121 4.84 -11.70 -7.06
C ALA A 121 4.75 -11.50 -8.58
N THR A 122 3.54 -11.59 -9.13
CA THR A 122 3.28 -11.29 -10.54
C THR A 122 3.60 -9.85 -10.87
N LEU A 123 3.20 -8.88 -10.04
CA LEU A 123 3.51 -7.47 -10.24
C LEU A 123 5.02 -7.25 -10.33
N PHE A 124 5.80 -7.77 -9.40
CA PHE A 124 7.25 -7.60 -9.36
C PHE A 124 7.95 -8.28 -10.56
N ASN A 125 7.48 -9.45 -10.97
CA ASN A 125 7.98 -10.11 -12.17
C ASN A 125 7.76 -9.28 -13.43
N LEU A 126 6.59 -8.63 -13.54
CA LEU A 126 6.26 -7.78 -14.67
C LEU A 126 6.98 -6.42 -14.63
N LEU A 127 7.25 -5.86 -13.44
CA LEU A 127 8.13 -4.70 -13.31
C LEU A 127 9.49 -4.96 -13.95
N ILE A 128 10.04 -6.16 -13.73
CA ILE A 128 11.33 -6.57 -14.30
C ILE A 128 11.18 -6.94 -15.79
N GLY A 129 10.19 -7.77 -16.13
CA GLY A 129 10.07 -8.37 -17.46
C GLY A 129 9.58 -7.42 -18.55
N LEU A 130 8.87 -6.34 -18.18
CA LEU A 130 8.24 -5.40 -19.13
C LEU A 130 8.74 -3.96 -18.94
N ASP A 131 9.74 -3.73 -18.08
CA ASP A 131 10.18 -2.38 -17.70
C ASP A 131 9.03 -1.50 -17.21
N GLY A 132 8.03 -2.10 -16.54
CA GLY A 132 6.87 -1.39 -16.01
C GLY A 132 7.19 -0.60 -14.75
N TYR A 133 6.18 0.12 -14.26
CA TYR A 133 6.22 0.81 -12.98
C TYR A 133 4.92 0.64 -12.19
N THR A 134 5.01 0.79 -10.88
CA THR A 134 3.86 1.00 -9.99
C THR A 134 4.14 2.16 -9.06
N ILE A 135 3.11 2.81 -8.52
CA ILE A 135 3.26 3.94 -7.61
C ILE A 135 2.97 3.46 -6.18
N ALA A 136 3.89 3.75 -5.26
CA ALA A 136 3.85 3.24 -3.89
C ALA A 136 4.44 4.23 -2.88
N THR A 137 4.52 3.82 -1.62
CA THR A 137 5.03 4.62 -0.50
C THR A 137 6.54 4.85 -0.51
N GLY A 138 7.27 4.16 -1.38
CA GLY A 138 8.73 4.21 -1.39
C GLY A 138 9.42 3.27 -0.40
N ILE A 139 8.67 2.66 0.51
CA ILE A 139 9.22 1.70 1.48
C ILE A 139 9.43 0.36 0.77
N LEU A 140 10.71 -0.01 0.62
CA LEU A 140 11.11 -1.22 -0.08
C LEU A 140 12.24 -1.90 0.69
N ASN A 141 11.93 -2.96 1.42
CA ASN A 141 12.93 -3.74 2.14
C ASN A 141 13.69 -4.64 1.17
N SER A 142 14.96 -4.32 0.91
CA SER A 142 15.83 -5.07 -0.01
C SER A 142 16.08 -6.51 0.43
N ASN A 143 16.09 -6.77 1.74
CA ASN A 143 16.25 -8.14 2.27
C ASN A 143 15.08 -9.06 1.89
N LEU A 144 13.88 -8.49 1.70
CA LEU A 144 12.67 -9.23 1.34
C LEU A 144 12.40 -9.24 -0.17
N ASN A 145 12.74 -8.15 -0.87
CA ASN A 145 12.40 -7.96 -2.28
C ASN A 145 13.60 -8.15 -3.23
N GLY A 146 14.81 -8.34 -2.67
CA GLY A 146 16.04 -8.41 -3.43
C GLY A 146 16.44 -7.05 -4.04
N ASP A 147 17.58 -7.03 -4.74
CA ASP A 147 18.16 -5.81 -5.30
C ASP A 147 17.69 -5.50 -6.73
N ASN A 148 16.67 -6.20 -7.22
CA ASN A 148 16.21 -6.05 -8.60
C ASN A 148 15.19 -4.97 -8.81
N ILE A 149 14.54 -4.50 -7.75
CA ILE A 149 13.58 -3.39 -7.76
C ILE A 149 14.19 -2.22 -7.00
N VAL A 150 13.99 -1.03 -7.53
CA VAL A 150 14.43 0.23 -6.92
C VAL A 150 13.25 1.18 -6.75
N SER A 151 13.33 2.01 -5.71
CA SER A 151 12.36 3.04 -5.37
C SER A 151 12.90 4.40 -5.78
N ILE A 152 12.12 5.18 -6.53
CA ILE A 152 12.51 6.50 -7.02
C ILE A 152 11.42 7.51 -6.63
N PRO A 153 11.77 8.66 -6.02
CA PRO A 153 10.79 9.69 -5.69
C PRO A 153 10.01 10.17 -6.91
N LEU A 154 8.69 10.29 -6.78
CA LEU A 154 7.81 10.87 -7.78
C LEU A 154 7.52 12.33 -7.41
N ASP A 155 7.70 13.23 -8.37
CA ASP A 155 7.53 14.68 -8.18
C ASP A 155 6.05 15.09 -8.22
N ILE A 156 5.32 14.74 -7.17
CA ILE A 156 3.95 15.14 -6.93
C ILE A 156 3.75 15.51 -5.46
N ASP A 157 2.83 16.44 -5.21
CA ASP A 157 2.47 16.88 -3.86
C ASP A 157 1.14 16.25 -3.46
N ASP A 158 1.13 14.93 -3.26
CA ASP A 158 -0.01 14.17 -2.75
C ASP A 158 0.49 13.09 -1.77
N PRO A 159 0.79 13.45 -0.52
CA PRO A 159 1.34 12.52 0.45
C PRO A 159 0.39 11.37 0.73
N ILE A 160 0.97 10.19 0.94
CA ILE A 160 0.27 8.95 1.28
C ILE A 160 0.28 8.82 2.80
N GLU A 161 -0.88 8.89 3.43
CA GLU A 161 -1.03 8.62 4.86
C GLU A 161 -1.41 7.15 5.07
N LEU A 162 -0.55 6.38 5.69
CA LEU A 162 -0.88 5.03 6.15
C LEU A 162 -1.58 5.11 7.51
N VAL A 163 -2.70 4.41 7.58
CA VAL A 163 -3.52 4.29 8.80
C VAL A 163 -3.78 2.83 9.11
N TYR A 164 -3.93 2.50 10.39
CA TYR A 164 -4.61 1.27 10.74
C TYR A 164 -6.03 1.56 11.19
N ILE A 165 -6.94 0.66 10.89
CA ILE A 165 -8.34 0.72 11.28
C ILE A 165 -8.66 -0.39 12.27
N GLN A 166 -9.53 -0.08 13.23
CA GLN A 166 -10.12 -1.03 14.17
C GLN A 166 -11.58 -0.70 14.40
N HIS A 167 -12.35 -1.64 14.91
CA HIS A 167 -13.74 -1.37 15.26
C HIS A 167 -13.82 -0.57 16.56
N GLU A 168 -14.65 0.50 16.62
CA GLU A 168 -14.76 1.42 17.77
C GLU A 168 -15.10 0.73 19.11
N LYS A 169 -15.76 -0.44 19.05
CA LYS A 169 -16.18 -1.21 20.23
C LYS A 169 -15.13 -2.18 20.77
N THR A 170 -13.96 -2.27 20.12
CA THR A 170 -12.91 -3.21 20.49
C THR A 170 -11.64 -2.49 20.83
N SER A 171 -10.88 -3.03 21.81
CA SER A 171 -9.50 -2.66 22.04
C SER A 171 -8.59 -3.68 21.38
N LEU A 172 -7.38 -3.28 21.00
CA LEU A 172 -6.39 -4.20 20.46
C LEU A 172 -6.01 -5.25 21.50
N SER A 173 -5.83 -6.48 21.05
CA SER A 173 -5.15 -7.50 21.85
C SER A 173 -3.67 -7.15 21.99
N LYS A 174 -2.99 -7.80 22.95
CA LYS A 174 -1.52 -7.64 23.09
C LYS A 174 -0.77 -7.98 21.79
N MET A 175 -1.31 -8.90 20.98
CA MET A 175 -0.72 -9.23 19.68
C MET A 175 -0.97 -8.14 18.66
N GLY A 176 -2.17 -7.58 18.63
CA GLY A 176 -2.51 -6.43 17.77
C GLY A 176 -1.66 -5.20 18.09
N GLU A 177 -1.51 -4.86 19.39
CA GLU A 177 -0.62 -3.78 19.83
C GLU A 177 0.81 -4.02 19.34
N ARG A 178 1.33 -5.23 19.54
CA ARG A 178 2.69 -5.60 19.14
C ARG A 178 2.89 -5.57 17.63
N PHE A 179 1.88 -5.97 16.86
CA PHE A 179 1.89 -5.86 15.41
C PHE A 179 2.04 -4.40 14.94
N ILE A 180 1.27 -3.47 15.53
CA ILE A 180 1.37 -2.04 15.23
C ILE A 180 2.74 -1.47 15.62
N GLU A 181 3.27 -1.85 16.79
CA GLU A 181 4.62 -1.45 17.20
C GLU A 181 5.67 -1.87 16.17
N TYR A 182 5.65 -3.12 15.70
CA TYR A 182 6.59 -3.60 14.67
C TYR A 182 6.44 -2.86 13.34
N LEU A 183 5.22 -2.57 12.89
CA LEU A 183 5.04 -1.76 11.68
C LEU A 183 5.70 -0.39 11.81
N LEU A 184 5.57 0.26 12.97
CA LEU A 184 6.17 1.56 13.22
C LEU A 184 7.70 1.49 13.38
N GLU A 185 8.24 0.40 13.91
CA GLU A 185 9.68 0.17 14.01
C GLU A 185 10.31 0.03 12.61
N GLU A 186 9.76 -0.84 11.75
CA GLU A 186 10.27 -1.08 10.39
C GLU A 186 10.32 0.21 9.55
N VAL A 187 9.29 1.05 9.61
CA VAL A 187 9.25 2.33 8.89
C VAL A 187 10.34 3.30 9.35
N ARG A 188 10.84 3.19 10.59
CA ARG A 188 11.91 4.05 11.12
C ARG A 188 13.30 3.63 10.65
N PHE A 189 13.48 2.36 10.31
CA PHE A 189 14.78 1.83 9.86
C PHE A 189 15.04 2.06 8.37
N ASP A 190 13.99 2.30 7.57
CA ASP A 190 14.11 2.58 6.13
C ASP A 190 14.31 4.09 5.81
N LYS A 191 14.62 4.91 6.82
CA LYS A 191 15.04 6.30 6.70
C LYS A 191 16.55 6.37 6.98
#